data_e426063c87fbf0ba3282b2501237f347
#
_entry.id   e426063c87fbf0ba3282b2501237f347
#
_cell.length_a   1.000
_cell.length_b   1.000
_cell.length_c   1.000
_cell.angle_alpha   90.00
_cell.angle_beta   90.00
_cell.angle_gamma   90.00
#
_symmetry.space_group_name_H-M   'P 1'
#
loop_
_entity.id
_entity.type
_entity.pdbx_description
1 polymer ?
#
loop_
_entity_poly.entity_id
_entity_poly.type
_entity_poly.pdbx_seq_one_letter_code
_entity_poly.pdbx_strand_id
1 'polypeptide(L)'
;DGYNAEALHGELSQAQRDLTMQKFRQKRVQLLVATDVAARGLDVDDLTHVINYGLPDDVENYTHRSGRTGRAGKRGTSICIVHLREKGKIRQIEKTIGKDFVRCHLPSPKDICAKQLFNVIDRLERTEVDEEQIAPFMAEVMRKLDWMDKEDVVKRLVASAFGRFVEYYANAPQIVEPDDKPVREKRDRADRKRQRGEAQHGGVVQPEEGYKRLFINLGKRDNVYAREIIGLVNKYVKGSVEIGRIDLTANCSFFEV
;
A
#
# COMPACT_ATOMS: atom_id res chain seq x y z
N ASP A 1 -12.07 -17.68 7.11
CA ASP A 1 -10.77 -18.04 6.49
C ASP A 1 -9.90 -18.94 7.39
N GLY A 2 -10.40 -19.37 8.56
CA GLY A 2 -9.69 -20.31 9.44
C GLY A 2 -8.57 -19.73 10.32
N TYR A 3 -8.43 -18.40 10.34
CA TYR A 3 -7.51 -17.74 11.26
C TYR A 3 -8.26 -17.12 12.44
N ASN A 4 -7.73 -17.35 13.65
CA ASN A 4 -8.25 -16.70 14.84
C ASN A 4 -7.66 -15.29 14.93
N ALA A 5 -8.47 -14.28 14.66
CA ALA A 5 -8.08 -12.88 14.69
C ALA A 5 -8.94 -12.12 15.70
N GLU A 6 -8.32 -11.22 16.44
CA GLU A 6 -9.02 -10.26 17.32
C GLU A 6 -8.54 -8.83 17.04
N ALA A 7 -9.41 -7.86 17.29
CA ALA A 7 -9.11 -6.45 17.11
C ALA A 7 -8.75 -5.80 18.46
N LEU A 8 -7.84 -4.82 18.42
CA LEU A 8 -7.46 -4.01 19.55
C LEU A 8 -7.52 -2.53 19.17
N HIS A 9 -8.50 -1.80 19.65
CA HIS A 9 -8.74 -0.39 19.30
C HIS A 9 -9.17 0.43 20.55
N GLY A 10 -9.29 1.75 20.37
CA GLY A 10 -9.55 2.67 21.49
C GLY A 10 -10.92 2.53 22.15
N GLU A 11 -11.91 1.96 21.45
CA GLU A 11 -13.27 1.80 22.01
C GLU A 11 -13.40 0.59 22.95
N LEU A 12 -12.38 -0.28 23.00
CA LEU A 12 -12.38 -1.40 23.93
C LEU A 12 -12.14 -0.93 25.35
N SER A 13 -12.92 -1.45 26.31
CA SER A 13 -12.66 -1.27 27.73
C SER A 13 -11.33 -1.91 28.14
N GLN A 14 -10.73 -1.46 29.23
CA GLN A 14 -9.48 -2.02 29.69
C GLN A 14 -9.55 -3.54 29.92
N ALA A 15 -10.65 -4.01 30.53
CA ALA A 15 -10.86 -5.45 30.75
C ALA A 15 -10.90 -6.25 29.43
N GLN A 16 -11.54 -5.73 28.39
CA GLN A 16 -11.56 -6.36 27.07
C GLN A 16 -10.16 -6.39 26.43
N ARG A 17 -9.41 -5.29 26.56
CA ARG A 17 -8.03 -5.21 26.07
C ARG A 17 -7.13 -6.24 26.76
N ASP A 18 -7.22 -6.34 28.07
CA ASP A 18 -6.43 -7.30 28.85
C ASP A 18 -6.77 -8.75 28.49
N LEU A 19 -8.06 -9.04 28.30
CA LEU A 19 -8.52 -10.36 27.87
C LEU A 19 -7.99 -10.72 26.45
N THR A 20 -8.09 -9.79 25.49
CA THR A 20 -7.57 -9.98 24.14
C THR A 20 -6.06 -10.22 24.17
N MET A 21 -5.34 -9.43 24.97
CA MET A 21 -3.89 -9.58 25.13
C MET A 21 -3.51 -10.91 25.79
N GLN A 22 -4.27 -11.35 26.79
CA GLN A 22 -4.06 -12.64 27.41
C GLN A 22 -4.22 -13.79 26.43
N LYS A 23 -5.29 -13.78 25.62
CA LYS A 23 -5.53 -14.79 24.58
C LYS A 23 -4.40 -14.79 23.54
N PHE A 24 -3.92 -13.61 23.15
CA PHE A 24 -2.84 -13.48 22.19
C PHE A 24 -1.51 -14.04 22.74
N ARG A 25 -1.14 -13.70 23.99
CA ARG A 25 0.04 -14.26 24.66
C ARG A 25 -0.07 -15.78 24.83
N GLN A 26 -1.24 -16.31 25.06
CA GLN A 26 -1.52 -17.76 25.14
C GLN A 26 -1.55 -18.45 23.77
N LYS A 27 -1.29 -17.71 22.66
CA LYS A 27 -1.33 -18.21 21.28
C LYS A 27 -2.70 -18.76 20.85
N ARG A 28 -3.78 -18.40 21.56
CA ARG A 28 -5.17 -18.71 21.17
C ARG A 28 -5.64 -17.81 20.03
N VAL A 29 -5.10 -16.62 19.93
CA VAL A 29 -5.29 -15.67 18.83
C VAL A 29 -4.01 -15.65 18.00
N GLN A 30 -4.15 -15.89 16.69
CA GLN A 30 -3.01 -15.96 15.76
C GLN A 30 -2.67 -14.59 15.16
N LEU A 31 -3.69 -13.75 14.98
CA LEU A 31 -3.57 -12.43 14.36
C LEU A 31 -4.22 -11.37 15.24
N LEU A 32 -3.43 -10.39 15.67
CA LEU A 32 -3.92 -9.22 16.39
C LEU A 32 -3.96 -8.01 15.46
N VAL A 33 -5.14 -7.45 15.22
CA VAL A 33 -5.32 -6.24 14.42
C VAL A 33 -5.43 -5.05 15.36
N ALA A 34 -4.42 -4.19 15.37
CA ALA A 34 -4.34 -3.07 16.32
C ALA A 34 -4.18 -1.73 15.62
N THR A 35 -4.79 -0.69 16.19
CA THR A 35 -4.49 0.71 15.82
C THR A 35 -3.19 1.15 16.50
N ASP A 36 -2.52 2.18 15.97
CA ASP A 36 -1.29 2.71 16.58
C ASP A 36 -1.45 3.14 18.02
N VAL A 37 -2.58 3.78 18.34
CA VAL A 37 -2.88 4.24 19.71
C VAL A 37 -3.04 3.05 20.65
N ALA A 38 -3.75 2.02 20.23
CA ALA A 38 -3.96 0.83 21.04
C ALA A 38 -2.72 -0.06 21.10
N ALA A 39 -1.86 -0.01 20.09
CA ALA A 39 -0.60 -0.75 20.05
C ALA A 39 0.50 -0.11 20.92
N ARG A 40 0.38 1.17 21.28
CA ARG A 40 1.34 1.83 22.19
C ARG A 40 1.20 1.24 23.59
N GLY A 41 2.33 0.92 24.18
CA GLY A 41 2.37 0.33 25.53
C GLY A 41 1.98 -1.15 25.59
N LEU A 42 1.75 -1.80 24.44
CA LEU A 42 1.60 -3.25 24.41
C LEU A 42 2.95 -3.92 24.76
N ASP A 43 2.94 -4.63 25.87
CA ASP A 43 4.03 -5.53 26.24
C ASP A 43 3.88 -6.84 25.46
N VAL A 44 4.14 -6.77 24.15
CA VAL A 44 4.21 -7.92 23.25
C VAL A 44 5.48 -7.79 22.44
N ASP A 45 6.42 -8.59 22.83
CA ASP A 45 7.67 -8.77 22.12
C ASP A 45 7.70 -10.17 21.49
N ASP A 46 8.65 -10.38 20.60
CA ASP A 46 8.92 -11.69 20.02
C ASP A 46 7.86 -12.20 19.04
N LEU A 47 7.19 -11.24 18.36
CA LEU A 47 6.30 -11.60 17.27
C LEU A 47 7.11 -12.14 16.08
N THR A 48 6.60 -13.16 15.42
CA THR A 48 7.21 -13.70 14.20
C THR A 48 7.09 -12.72 13.04
N HIS A 49 5.94 -12.02 12.96
CA HIS A 49 5.60 -11.10 11.88
C HIS A 49 4.93 -9.83 12.41
N VAL A 50 5.25 -8.71 11.79
CA VAL A 50 4.50 -7.46 11.92
C VAL A 50 4.05 -7.04 10.53
N ILE A 51 2.74 -6.84 10.36
CA ILE A 51 2.16 -6.43 9.08
C ILE A 51 1.71 -4.97 9.22
N ASN A 52 2.34 -4.07 8.47
CA ASN A 52 1.93 -2.69 8.35
C ASN A 52 0.92 -2.56 7.20
N TYR A 53 -0.36 -2.43 7.53
CA TYR A 53 -1.42 -2.13 6.57
C TYR A 53 -1.41 -0.62 6.26
N GLY A 54 -0.61 -0.24 5.28
CA GLY A 54 -0.23 1.14 5.02
C GLY A 54 0.95 1.61 5.88
N LEU A 55 1.75 2.52 5.30
CA LEU A 55 2.87 3.12 6.01
C LEU A 55 2.37 4.20 7.00
N PRO A 56 2.94 4.29 8.18
CA PRO A 56 2.67 5.41 9.09
C PRO A 56 3.19 6.72 8.49
N ASP A 57 2.70 7.84 9.00
CA ASP A 57 3.16 9.15 8.53
C ASP A 57 4.59 9.44 8.99
N ASP A 58 4.94 8.98 10.19
CA ASP A 58 6.27 9.15 10.77
C ASP A 58 7.10 7.88 10.72
N VAL A 59 8.39 8.02 10.41
CA VAL A 59 9.34 6.91 10.39
C VAL A 59 9.53 6.27 11.77
N GLU A 60 9.44 7.05 12.84
CA GLU A 60 9.51 6.56 14.21
C GLU A 60 8.39 5.56 14.52
N ASN A 61 7.17 5.86 14.08
CA ASN A 61 6.04 4.95 14.21
C ASN A 61 6.26 3.63 13.47
N TYR A 62 6.89 3.66 12.30
CA TYR A 62 7.30 2.43 11.61
C TYR A 62 8.26 1.61 12.47
N THR A 63 9.26 2.25 13.04
CA THR A 63 10.26 1.58 13.89
C THR A 63 9.61 0.99 15.14
N HIS A 64 8.68 1.71 15.76
CA HIS A 64 7.93 1.24 16.94
C HIS A 64 7.03 0.04 16.60
N ARG A 65 6.33 0.05 15.46
CA ARG A 65 5.51 -1.08 15.01
C ARG A 65 6.41 -2.29 14.71
N SER A 66 7.39 -2.11 13.85
CA SER A 66 8.28 -3.18 13.39
C SER A 66 9.18 -3.70 14.52
N GLY A 67 9.48 -2.86 15.51
CA GLY A 67 10.24 -3.26 16.71
C GLY A 67 9.50 -4.22 17.65
N ARG A 68 8.31 -4.72 17.32
CA ARG A 68 7.65 -5.83 18.04
C ARG A 68 8.13 -7.20 17.56
N THR A 69 8.92 -7.25 16.50
CA THR A 69 9.55 -8.47 15.98
C THR A 69 11.06 -8.32 15.91
N GLY A 70 11.79 -9.43 15.88
CA GLY A 70 13.24 -9.44 15.71
C GLY A 70 14.04 -8.86 16.88
N ARG A 71 13.55 -8.94 18.10
CA ARG A 71 14.26 -8.49 19.32
C ARG A 71 15.16 -9.55 19.90
N ALA A 72 16.08 -9.13 20.79
CA ALA A 72 16.98 -10.00 21.54
C ALA A 72 17.78 -11.00 20.69
N GLY A 73 18.24 -10.56 19.51
CA GLY A 73 19.01 -11.40 18.58
C GLY A 73 18.18 -12.40 17.76
N LYS A 74 16.86 -12.40 17.90
CA LYS A 74 15.96 -13.22 17.11
C LYS A 74 15.68 -12.59 15.75
N ARG A 75 15.31 -13.42 14.78
CA ARG A 75 14.88 -12.98 13.44
C ARG A 75 13.38 -12.75 13.44
N GLY A 76 12.94 -11.69 12.77
CA GLY A 76 11.54 -11.37 12.58
C GLY A 76 11.30 -10.76 11.21
N THR A 77 10.06 -10.80 10.76
CA THR A 77 9.66 -10.30 9.45
C THR A 77 8.71 -9.11 9.61
N SER A 78 9.07 -7.97 9.02
CA SER A 78 8.18 -6.82 8.89
C SER A 78 7.71 -6.71 7.44
N ILE A 79 6.40 -6.77 7.25
CA ILE A 79 5.74 -6.69 5.94
C ILE A 79 5.03 -5.36 5.84
N CYS A 80 5.16 -4.66 4.71
CA CYS A 80 4.44 -3.41 4.43
C CYS A 80 3.57 -3.58 3.20
N ILE A 81 2.27 -3.35 3.34
CA ILE A 81 1.34 -3.25 2.23
C ILE A 81 1.23 -1.77 1.88
N VAL A 82 1.76 -1.38 0.73
CA VAL A 82 1.94 0.02 0.36
C VAL A 82 1.37 0.33 -1.00
N HIS A 83 0.90 1.55 -1.18
CA HIS A 83 0.49 2.05 -2.47
C HIS A 83 1.72 2.56 -3.26
N LEU A 84 1.70 2.46 -4.59
CA LEU A 84 2.80 2.94 -5.44
C LEU A 84 3.20 4.40 -5.21
N ARG A 85 2.26 5.24 -4.78
CA ARG A 85 2.50 6.67 -4.47
C ARG A 85 3.39 6.84 -3.23
N GLU A 86 3.49 5.84 -2.38
CA GLU A 86 4.26 5.87 -1.13
C GLU A 86 5.73 5.45 -1.28
N LYS A 87 6.20 5.20 -2.52
CA LYS A 87 7.62 4.88 -2.80
C LYS A 87 8.61 5.89 -2.17
N GLY A 88 8.20 7.15 -2.05
CA GLY A 88 9.00 8.18 -1.37
C GLY A 88 9.17 7.92 0.12
N LYS A 89 8.08 7.51 0.80
CA LYS A 89 8.09 7.16 2.23
C LYS A 89 8.94 5.92 2.48
N ILE A 90 8.86 4.89 1.60
CA ILE A 90 9.69 3.68 1.70
C ILE A 90 11.16 4.07 1.73
N ARG A 91 11.63 4.86 0.77
CA ARG A 91 13.04 5.30 0.70
C ARG A 91 13.48 6.10 1.93
N GLN A 92 12.58 6.89 2.48
CA GLN A 92 12.87 7.63 3.72
C GLN A 92 13.04 6.67 4.90
N ILE A 93 12.19 5.67 5.02
CA ILE A 93 12.28 4.63 6.06
C ILE A 93 13.58 3.85 5.88
N GLU A 94 13.89 3.35 4.68
CA GLU A 94 15.12 2.63 4.35
C GLU A 94 16.37 3.41 4.78
N LYS A 95 16.41 4.69 4.45
CA LYS A 95 17.51 5.59 4.84
C LYS A 95 17.66 5.71 6.36
N THR A 96 16.54 5.74 7.09
CA THR A 96 16.54 5.91 8.55
C THR A 96 16.91 4.62 9.27
N ILE A 97 16.39 3.48 8.81
CA ILE A 97 16.65 2.18 9.44
C ILE A 97 17.97 1.52 8.96
N GLY A 98 18.57 2.05 7.88
CA GLY A 98 19.79 1.50 7.28
C GLY A 98 19.60 0.12 6.63
N LYS A 99 18.37 -0.21 6.20
CA LYS A 99 18.03 -1.49 5.55
C LYS A 99 17.07 -1.25 4.41
N ASP A 100 17.24 -2.02 3.33
CA ASP A 100 16.36 -1.97 2.17
C ASP A 100 15.14 -2.89 2.32
N PHE A 101 14.01 -2.47 1.77
CA PHE A 101 12.85 -3.34 1.63
C PHE A 101 12.99 -4.24 0.41
N VAL A 102 12.68 -5.49 0.59
CA VAL A 102 12.57 -6.46 -0.51
C VAL A 102 11.14 -6.44 -1.03
N ARG A 103 10.96 -6.11 -2.30
CA ARG A 103 9.64 -6.20 -2.93
C ARG A 103 9.26 -7.66 -3.12
N CYS A 104 8.09 -8.02 -2.60
CA CYS A 104 7.48 -9.32 -2.80
C CYS A 104 6.30 -9.19 -3.77
N HIS A 105 6.11 -10.18 -4.62
CA HIS A 105 4.93 -10.29 -5.46
C HIS A 105 3.77 -10.86 -4.67
N LEU A 106 2.56 -10.41 -4.99
CA LEU A 106 1.35 -10.97 -4.42
C LEU A 106 1.14 -12.39 -4.98
N PRO A 107 0.89 -13.39 -4.12
CA PRO A 107 0.56 -14.73 -4.61
C PRO A 107 -0.74 -14.70 -5.39
N SER A 108 -0.82 -15.46 -6.47
CA SER A 108 -2.07 -15.61 -7.20
C SER A 108 -3.12 -16.34 -6.35
N PRO A 109 -4.43 -16.14 -6.61
CA PRO A 109 -5.47 -16.92 -5.93
C PRO A 109 -5.26 -18.43 -6.04
N LYS A 110 -4.74 -18.91 -7.17
CA LYS A 110 -4.41 -20.33 -7.39
C LYS A 110 -3.28 -20.80 -6.48
N ASP A 111 -2.22 -19.99 -6.31
CA ASP A 111 -1.09 -20.34 -5.44
C ASP A 111 -1.52 -20.39 -3.98
N ILE A 112 -2.41 -19.48 -3.57
CA ILE A 112 -2.98 -19.48 -2.22
C ILE A 112 -3.81 -20.76 -2.01
N CYS A 113 -4.68 -21.10 -2.98
CA CYS A 113 -5.47 -22.32 -2.94
C CYS A 113 -4.59 -23.57 -2.85
N ALA A 114 -3.60 -23.69 -3.72
CA ALA A 114 -2.69 -24.84 -3.73
C ALA A 114 -1.97 -24.98 -2.37
N LYS A 115 -1.42 -23.89 -1.84
CA LYS A 115 -0.72 -23.90 -0.57
C LYS A 115 -1.63 -24.29 0.60
N GLN A 116 -2.85 -23.80 0.62
CA GLN A 116 -3.82 -24.15 1.67
C GLN A 116 -4.25 -25.63 1.57
N LEU A 117 -4.45 -26.15 0.36
CA LEU A 117 -4.75 -27.56 0.14
C LEU A 117 -3.61 -28.43 0.67
N PHE A 118 -2.37 -28.13 0.30
CA PHE A 118 -1.21 -28.88 0.81
C PHE A 118 -1.09 -28.79 2.33
N ASN A 119 -1.36 -27.65 2.95
CA ASN A 119 -1.40 -27.54 4.42
C ASN A 119 -2.47 -28.45 5.06
N VAL A 120 -3.62 -28.62 4.40
CA VAL A 120 -4.66 -29.56 4.87
C VAL A 120 -4.17 -31.00 4.77
N ILE A 121 -3.53 -31.36 3.66
CA ILE A 121 -2.97 -32.72 3.46
C ILE A 121 -1.84 -32.99 4.44
N ASP A 122 -0.90 -32.06 4.63
CA ASP A 122 0.17 -32.19 5.62
C ASP A 122 -0.36 -32.37 7.05
N ARG A 123 -1.47 -31.69 7.35
CA ARG A 123 -2.13 -31.84 8.65
C ARG A 123 -2.74 -33.23 8.79
N LEU A 124 -3.40 -33.70 7.73
CA LEU A 124 -3.99 -35.04 7.70
C LEU A 124 -2.89 -36.11 7.89
N GLU A 125 -1.76 -35.97 7.20
CA GLU A 125 -0.61 -36.90 7.31
C GLU A 125 -0.03 -36.98 8.73
N ARG A 126 0.00 -35.82 9.42
CA ARG A 126 0.55 -35.72 10.78
C ARG A 126 -0.47 -36.00 11.89
N THR A 127 -1.74 -36.22 11.53
CA THR A 127 -2.75 -36.52 12.52
C THR A 127 -2.52 -37.90 13.14
N GLU A 128 -2.21 -37.90 14.41
CA GLU A 128 -2.17 -39.16 15.18
C GLU A 128 -3.57 -39.69 15.37
N VAL A 129 -3.77 -40.93 15.08
CA VAL A 129 -5.06 -41.61 15.17
C VAL A 129 -5.15 -42.35 16.50
N ASP A 130 -6.10 -41.95 17.33
CA ASP A 130 -6.41 -42.71 18.54
C ASP A 130 -7.32 -43.88 18.16
N GLU A 131 -6.66 -45.04 17.95
CA GLU A 131 -7.29 -46.29 17.54
C GLU A 131 -8.41 -46.73 18.52
N GLU A 132 -8.23 -46.54 19.82
CA GLU A 132 -9.22 -46.96 20.83
C GLU A 132 -10.50 -46.12 20.74
N GLN A 133 -10.38 -44.85 20.49
CA GLN A 133 -11.57 -43.95 20.38
C GLN A 133 -12.36 -44.18 19.11
N ILE A 134 -11.71 -44.50 18.00
CA ILE A 134 -12.39 -44.59 16.70
C ILE A 134 -12.82 -46.03 16.36
N ALA A 135 -12.19 -47.08 16.95
CA ALA A 135 -12.47 -48.48 16.67
C ALA A 135 -13.96 -48.84 16.70
N PRO A 136 -14.78 -48.36 17.68
CA PRO A 136 -16.20 -48.68 17.74
C PRO A 136 -17.02 -48.25 16.51
N PHE A 137 -16.54 -47.20 15.81
CA PHE A 137 -17.25 -46.60 14.67
C PHE A 137 -16.73 -47.08 13.33
N MET A 138 -15.47 -47.59 13.30
CA MET A 138 -14.77 -47.89 12.04
C MET A 138 -15.43 -49.00 11.23
N ALA A 139 -15.99 -50.01 11.87
CA ALA A 139 -16.68 -51.11 11.17
C ALA A 139 -17.88 -50.62 10.33
N GLU A 140 -18.67 -49.68 10.88
CA GLU A 140 -19.79 -49.12 10.16
C GLU A 140 -19.33 -48.12 9.08
N VAL A 141 -18.34 -47.30 9.36
CA VAL A 141 -17.75 -46.37 8.41
C VAL A 141 -17.19 -47.11 7.18
N MET A 142 -16.41 -48.17 7.42
CA MET A 142 -15.85 -48.97 6.32
C MET A 142 -16.95 -49.63 5.50
N ARG A 143 -18.00 -50.18 6.13
CA ARG A 143 -19.14 -50.77 5.41
C ARG A 143 -19.85 -49.75 4.51
N LYS A 144 -20.01 -48.49 4.98
CA LYS A 144 -20.64 -47.43 4.19
C LYS A 144 -19.78 -46.94 3.02
N LEU A 145 -18.46 -47.05 3.14
CA LEU A 145 -17.48 -46.60 2.14
C LEU A 145 -16.95 -47.74 1.26
N ASP A 146 -17.34 -49.01 1.49
CA ASP A 146 -16.82 -50.17 0.79
C ASP A 146 -16.98 -50.17 -0.72
N TRP A 147 -18.01 -49.45 -1.21
CA TRP A 147 -18.26 -49.26 -2.65
C TRP A 147 -17.38 -48.19 -3.32
N MET A 148 -16.60 -47.42 -2.54
CA MET A 148 -15.71 -46.39 -3.01
C MET A 148 -14.26 -46.86 -3.05
N ASP A 149 -13.58 -46.53 -4.12
CA ASP A 149 -12.12 -46.71 -4.12
C ASP A 149 -11.40 -45.63 -3.32
N LYS A 150 -10.12 -45.82 -3.08
CA LYS A 150 -9.30 -44.87 -2.32
C LYS A 150 -9.28 -43.48 -2.96
N GLU A 151 -9.28 -43.41 -4.29
CA GLU A 151 -9.23 -42.14 -5.02
C GLU A 151 -10.52 -41.36 -4.84
N ASP A 152 -11.68 -42.01 -4.88
CA ASP A 152 -12.97 -41.42 -4.65
C ASP A 152 -13.13 -40.89 -3.23
N VAL A 153 -12.66 -41.63 -2.23
CA VAL A 153 -12.64 -41.19 -0.84
C VAL A 153 -11.81 -39.91 -0.68
N VAL A 154 -10.61 -39.90 -1.26
CA VAL A 154 -9.71 -38.72 -1.21
C VAL A 154 -10.32 -37.53 -1.93
N LYS A 155 -10.92 -37.70 -3.11
CA LYS A 155 -11.59 -36.61 -3.84
C LYS A 155 -12.73 -36.00 -3.03
N ARG A 156 -13.54 -36.84 -2.38
CA ARG A 156 -14.67 -36.37 -1.55
C ARG A 156 -14.20 -35.70 -0.28
N LEU A 157 -13.14 -36.22 0.34
CA LEU A 157 -12.50 -35.61 1.50
C LEU A 157 -11.99 -34.21 1.16
N VAL A 158 -11.25 -34.08 0.06
CA VAL A 158 -10.74 -32.78 -0.44
C VAL A 158 -11.91 -31.84 -0.76
N ALA A 159 -12.94 -32.30 -1.47
CA ALA A 159 -14.10 -31.50 -1.80
C ALA A 159 -14.84 -31.03 -0.55
N SER A 160 -15.02 -31.89 0.44
CA SER A 160 -15.68 -31.55 1.70
C SER A 160 -14.87 -30.57 2.56
N ALA A 161 -13.57 -30.80 2.71
CA ALA A 161 -12.71 -29.97 3.55
C ALA A 161 -12.36 -28.63 2.89
N PHE A 162 -12.30 -28.60 1.57
CA PHE A 162 -11.69 -27.51 0.81
C PHE A 162 -12.63 -26.83 -0.22
N GLY A 163 -13.82 -27.41 -0.49
CA GLY A 163 -14.72 -26.93 -1.55
C GLY A 163 -15.09 -25.47 -1.43
N ARG A 164 -15.46 -25.01 -0.23
CA ARG A 164 -15.80 -23.59 0.04
C ARG A 164 -14.62 -22.65 -0.22
N PHE A 165 -13.40 -23.10 0.06
CA PHE A 165 -12.20 -22.32 -0.15
C PHE A 165 -11.88 -22.18 -1.65
N VAL A 166 -11.99 -23.28 -2.39
CA VAL A 166 -11.84 -23.26 -3.86
C VAL A 166 -12.85 -22.33 -4.51
N GLU A 167 -14.13 -22.42 -4.10
CA GLU A 167 -15.20 -21.58 -4.63
C GLU A 167 -14.94 -20.08 -4.37
N TYR A 168 -14.51 -19.73 -3.17
CA TYR A 168 -14.15 -18.36 -2.81
C TYR A 168 -13.03 -17.81 -3.69
N TYR A 169 -11.94 -18.55 -3.88
CA TYR A 169 -10.79 -18.10 -4.66
C TYR A 169 -10.93 -18.28 -6.17
N ALA A 170 -11.78 -19.20 -6.63
CA ALA A 170 -12.05 -19.34 -8.08
C ALA A 170 -12.67 -18.08 -8.68
N ASN A 171 -13.50 -17.39 -7.89
CA ASN A 171 -14.16 -16.15 -8.28
C ASN A 171 -13.42 -14.88 -7.79
N ALA A 172 -12.31 -15.04 -7.08
CA ALA A 172 -11.55 -13.89 -6.57
C ALA A 172 -10.90 -13.12 -7.74
N PRO A 173 -11.08 -11.78 -7.81
CA PRO A 173 -10.43 -10.99 -8.83
C PRO A 173 -8.91 -11.08 -8.67
N GLN A 174 -8.22 -11.35 -9.77
CA GLN A 174 -6.77 -11.31 -9.76
C GLN A 174 -6.32 -9.86 -9.53
N ILE A 175 -5.57 -9.66 -8.46
CA ILE A 175 -4.98 -8.35 -8.19
C ILE A 175 -3.87 -8.14 -9.22
N VAL A 176 -4.11 -7.24 -10.16
CA VAL A 176 -3.11 -6.85 -11.16
C VAL A 176 -2.07 -5.98 -10.44
N GLU A 177 -0.87 -6.52 -10.29
CA GLU A 177 0.24 -5.71 -9.80
C GLU A 177 0.55 -4.63 -10.84
N PRO A 178 0.65 -3.36 -10.41
CA PRO A 178 1.05 -2.32 -11.34
C PRO A 178 2.50 -2.56 -11.77
N ASP A 179 2.72 -2.58 -13.08
CA ASP A 179 4.04 -2.68 -13.67
C ASP A 179 4.98 -1.63 -13.07
N ASP A 180 6.13 -2.07 -12.59
CA ASP A 180 7.24 -1.17 -12.31
C ASP A 180 7.79 -0.67 -13.65
N LYS A 181 7.07 0.25 -14.27
CA LYS A 181 7.71 1.06 -15.31
C LYS A 181 8.92 1.69 -14.64
N PRO A 182 10.12 1.41 -15.12
CA PRO A 182 11.32 2.00 -14.54
C PRO A 182 11.05 3.49 -14.40
N VAL A 183 11.23 4.02 -13.19
CA VAL A 183 11.21 5.47 -12.97
C VAL A 183 12.25 5.98 -13.93
N ARG A 184 11.81 6.50 -15.09
CA ARG A 184 12.68 7.18 -16.05
C ARG A 184 13.54 8.09 -15.20
N GLU A 185 14.82 7.81 -15.21
CA GLU A 185 15.79 8.46 -14.33
C GLU A 185 15.57 9.97 -14.36
N LYS A 186 15.61 10.58 -13.19
CA LYS A 186 15.46 12.05 -13.05
C LYS A 186 16.44 12.84 -13.93
N ARG A 187 17.45 12.17 -14.50
CA ARG A 187 18.37 12.73 -15.50
C ARG A 187 17.65 13.24 -16.74
N ASP A 188 16.74 12.42 -17.34
CA ASP A 188 15.96 12.88 -18.51
C ASP A 188 14.97 14.02 -18.18
N ARG A 189 14.55 14.15 -16.91
CA ARG A 189 13.70 15.28 -16.50
C ARG A 189 14.52 16.54 -16.19
N ALA A 190 15.75 16.41 -15.69
CA ALA A 190 16.63 17.54 -15.49
C ALA A 190 17.11 18.09 -16.83
N ASP A 191 17.46 17.22 -17.77
CA ASP A 191 17.87 17.62 -19.12
C ASP A 191 16.70 18.12 -19.96
N ARG A 192 15.52 17.46 -19.88
CA ARG A 192 14.28 18.00 -20.48
C ARG A 192 13.78 19.28 -19.80
N LYS A 193 14.05 19.46 -18.50
CA LYS A 193 13.74 20.71 -17.80
C LYS A 193 14.78 21.80 -18.10
N ARG A 194 16.03 21.44 -18.39
CA ARG A 194 17.03 22.36 -18.93
C ARG A 194 16.70 22.73 -20.38
N GLN A 195 16.40 21.77 -21.23
CA GLN A 195 16.00 22.06 -22.62
C GLN A 195 14.62 22.74 -22.73
N ARG A 196 13.66 22.46 -21.81
CA ARG A 196 12.42 23.22 -21.71
C ARG A 196 12.56 24.51 -20.90
N GLY A 197 13.54 24.60 -20.02
CA GLY A 197 13.87 25.82 -19.30
C GLY A 197 14.57 26.82 -20.21
N GLU A 198 15.38 26.34 -21.13
CA GLU A 198 15.99 27.18 -22.19
C GLU A 198 14.99 27.57 -23.28
N ALA A 199 13.91 26.75 -23.47
CA ALA A 199 12.80 27.10 -24.38
C ALA A 199 11.66 27.89 -23.70
N GLN A 200 11.66 28.04 -22.35
CA GLN A 200 10.65 28.79 -21.59
C GLN A 200 11.22 29.96 -20.75
N HIS A 201 12.53 30.09 -20.68
CA HIS A 201 13.12 31.40 -20.47
C HIS A 201 13.12 32.05 -21.84
N GLY A 202 12.03 32.75 -22.09
CA GLY A 202 11.86 33.51 -23.27
C GLY A 202 13.18 34.15 -23.63
N GLY A 203 13.71 33.74 -24.77
CA GLY A 203 14.59 34.62 -25.47
C GLY A 203 13.97 35.98 -25.33
N VAL A 204 14.77 36.98 -25.02
CA VAL A 204 14.33 38.37 -24.99
C VAL A 204 13.69 38.58 -26.35
N VAL A 205 12.39 38.34 -26.42
CA VAL A 205 11.62 38.71 -27.61
C VAL A 205 11.70 40.23 -27.58
N GLN A 206 12.48 40.76 -28.50
CA GLN A 206 12.57 42.22 -28.62
C GLN A 206 11.16 42.72 -28.84
N PRO A 207 10.75 43.76 -28.12
CA PRO A 207 9.44 44.36 -28.35
C PRO A 207 9.33 44.81 -29.81
N GLU A 208 8.12 44.81 -30.33
CA GLU A 208 7.86 45.34 -31.65
C GLU A 208 8.32 46.80 -31.72
N GLU A 209 8.76 47.23 -32.91
CA GLU A 209 9.32 48.55 -33.08
C GLU A 209 8.33 49.63 -32.64
N GLY A 210 8.70 50.40 -31.63
CA GLY A 210 7.83 51.43 -31.02
C GLY A 210 7.17 51.05 -29.69
N TYR A 211 7.27 49.79 -29.26
CA TYR A 211 6.70 49.30 -27.99
C TYR A 211 7.75 49.05 -26.92
N LYS A 212 7.36 49.22 -25.65
CA LYS A 212 8.15 48.83 -24.48
C LYS A 212 7.51 47.62 -23.82
N ARG A 213 8.32 46.57 -23.56
CA ARG A 213 7.86 45.35 -22.92
C ARG A 213 7.90 45.51 -21.41
N LEU A 214 6.75 45.36 -20.75
CA LEU A 214 6.60 45.41 -19.31
C LEU A 214 6.31 44.04 -18.74
N PHE A 215 6.66 43.85 -17.46
CA PHE A 215 6.53 42.63 -16.71
C PHE A 215 5.62 42.82 -15.50
N ILE A 216 4.74 41.85 -15.26
CA ILE A 216 3.96 41.74 -14.03
C ILE A 216 4.17 40.31 -13.45
N ASN A 217 4.44 40.23 -12.16
CA ASN A 217 4.60 38.94 -11.44
C ASN A 217 3.28 38.28 -11.06
N LEU A 218 2.22 38.49 -11.84
CA LEU A 218 0.91 37.87 -11.73
C LEU A 218 0.59 37.16 -13.05
N GLY A 219 0.03 35.96 -12.96
CA GLY A 219 -0.24 35.10 -14.10
C GLY A 219 -1.61 34.43 -14.05
N LYS A 220 -1.78 33.39 -14.86
CA LYS A 220 -3.04 32.63 -14.93
C LYS A 220 -3.43 31.98 -13.59
N ARG A 221 -2.47 31.68 -12.72
CA ARG A 221 -2.73 31.15 -11.36
C ARG A 221 -3.36 32.19 -10.43
N ASP A 222 -3.12 33.44 -10.70
CA ASP A 222 -3.67 34.57 -9.94
C ASP A 222 -4.94 35.10 -10.59
N ASN A 223 -5.54 34.34 -11.53
CA ASN A 223 -6.70 34.70 -12.34
C ASN A 223 -6.50 35.95 -13.18
N VAL A 224 -5.25 36.25 -13.58
CA VAL A 224 -4.96 37.39 -14.47
C VAL A 224 -4.97 36.91 -15.91
N TYR A 225 -5.80 37.57 -16.71
CA TYR A 225 -5.96 37.35 -18.15
C TYR A 225 -5.69 38.68 -18.91
N ALA A 226 -5.70 38.62 -20.22
CA ALA A 226 -5.44 39.81 -21.04
C ALA A 226 -6.36 40.99 -20.72
N ARG A 227 -7.63 40.70 -20.41
CA ARG A 227 -8.62 41.72 -20.07
C ARG A 227 -8.27 42.51 -18.80
N GLU A 228 -7.75 41.82 -17.79
CA GLU A 228 -7.33 42.43 -16.51
C GLU A 228 -6.10 43.32 -16.71
N ILE A 229 -5.16 42.92 -17.57
CA ILE A 229 -3.98 43.71 -17.91
C ILE A 229 -4.39 44.97 -18.66
N ILE A 230 -5.26 44.86 -19.66
CA ILE A 230 -5.81 46.00 -20.42
C ILE A 230 -6.55 46.98 -19.46
N GLY A 231 -7.37 46.43 -18.55
CA GLY A 231 -8.08 47.22 -17.54
C GLY A 231 -7.14 47.97 -16.61
N LEU A 232 -6.01 47.34 -16.21
CA LEU A 232 -5.00 47.94 -15.36
C LEU A 232 -4.28 49.10 -16.07
N VAL A 233 -3.87 48.91 -17.31
CA VAL A 233 -3.21 49.95 -18.10
C VAL A 233 -4.16 51.14 -18.26
N ASN A 234 -5.40 50.92 -18.67
CA ASN A 234 -6.39 51.97 -18.87
C ASN A 234 -6.76 52.75 -17.58
N LYS A 235 -6.61 52.08 -16.41
CA LYS A 235 -6.90 52.71 -15.12
C LYS A 235 -5.81 53.67 -14.65
N TYR A 236 -4.54 53.35 -14.94
CA TYR A 236 -3.40 54.07 -14.37
C TYR A 236 -2.70 55.00 -15.37
N VAL A 237 -2.94 54.83 -16.67
CA VAL A 237 -2.34 55.68 -17.69
C VAL A 237 -3.39 56.70 -18.19
N LYS A 238 -3.06 57.98 -18.09
CA LYS A 238 -3.90 59.05 -18.64
C LYS A 238 -3.62 59.19 -20.13
N GLY A 239 -4.58 58.83 -20.95
CA GLY A 239 -4.51 58.90 -22.41
C GLY A 239 -4.80 57.55 -23.07
N SER A 240 -4.93 57.54 -24.40
CA SER A 240 -5.07 56.29 -25.17
C SER A 240 -3.69 55.71 -25.37
N VAL A 241 -3.47 54.51 -24.76
CA VAL A 241 -2.23 53.74 -24.94
C VAL A 241 -2.58 52.54 -25.77
N GLU A 242 -1.88 52.37 -26.85
CA GLU A 242 -1.99 51.18 -27.70
C GLU A 242 -1.25 50.03 -27.01
N ILE A 243 -1.97 48.91 -26.76
CA ILE A 243 -1.40 47.73 -26.13
C ILE A 243 -1.06 46.72 -27.22
N GLY A 244 0.20 46.40 -27.32
CA GLY A 244 0.71 45.43 -28.25
C GLY A 244 0.50 43.99 -27.77
N ARG A 245 1.48 43.16 -27.94
CA ARG A 245 1.44 41.74 -27.58
C ARG A 245 1.33 41.52 -26.07
N ILE A 246 0.45 40.58 -25.65
CA ILE A 246 0.28 40.13 -24.26
C ILE A 246 0.63 38.65 -24.16
N ASP A 247 1.68 38.29 -23.40
CA ASP A 247 2.12 36.92 -23.13
C ASP A 247 1.78 36.55 -21.69
N LEU A 248 0.84 35.60 -21.51
CA LEU A 248 0.38 35.12 -20.21
C LEU A 248 1.00 33.79 -19.86
N THR A 249 1.80 33.75 -18.82
CA THR A 249 2.33 32.49 -18.25
C THR A 249 1.55 32.06 -17.01
N ALA A 250 1.95 30.98 -16.37
CA ALA A 250 1.28 30.47 -15.18
C ALA A 250 1.44 31.40 -13.97
N ASN A 251 2.60 32.06 -13.81
CA ASN A 251 2.97 32.79 -12.60
C ASN A 251 3.29 34.28 -12.89
N CYS A 252 3.39 34.67 -14.13
CA CYS A 252 3.73 36.03 -14.51
C CYS A 252 3.17 36.37 -15.90
N SER A 253 3.15 37.64 -16.24
CA SER A 253 2.69 38.13 -17.55
C SER A 253 3.62 39.19 -18.10
N PHE A 254 3.73 39.24 -19.42
CA PHE A 254 4.46 40.28 -20.13
C PHE A 254 3.48 40.94 -21.10
N PHE A 255 3.59 42.27 -21.27
CA PHE A 255 2.77 43.01 -22.22
C PHE A 255 3.53 44.22 -22.77
N GLU A 256 3.15 44.62 -23.93
CA GLU A 256 3.79 45.71 -24.68
C GLU A 256 2.90 46.95 -24.69
N VAL A 257 3.48 48.12 -24.41
CA VAL A 257 2.83 49.44 -24.41
C VAL A 257 3.70 50.49 -25.09
#